data_42453d3fa2de416d8b892e616cfbb57c
#
_entry.id   42453d3fa2de416d8b892e616cfbb57c
#
_cell.length_a   1.000
_cell.length_b   1.000
_cell.length_c   1.000
_cell.angle_alpha   90.00
_cell.angle_beta   90.00
_cell.angle_gamma   90.00
#
_symmetry.space_group_name_H-M   'P 1'
#
loop_
_entity.id
_entity.type
_entity.pdbx_description
1 polymer ?
#
loop_
_entity_poly.entity_id
_entity_poly.type
_entity_poly.pdbx_seq_one_letter_code
_entity_poly.pdbx_strand_id
1 'polypeptide(L)'
;MKIYTKYGDEGFTRLYGGKRVSKTHVRVKAYGKMDEVCSLLGVIVAEIRENDKLNRVLGEICKECENIQQQLFDCGSDLATPDRLREYKQKIDDVRWLEQRMDEYIPLLPKLEYFIIPG
;
A
#
# COMPACT_ATOMS: atom_id res chain seq x y z
N MET A 1 -7.55 -5.87 26.81
CA MET A 1 -7.38 -6.65 25.57
C MET A 1 -5.90 -7.00 25.42
N LYS A 2 -5.55 -8.28 25.15
CA LYS A 2 -4.14 -8.66 24.89
C LYS A 2 -3.81 -8.37 23.44
N ILE A 3 -2.70 -7.69 23.16
CA ILE A 3 -2.23 -7.34 21.81
C ILE A 3 -1.57 -8.55 21.14
N TYR A 4 -0.93 -9.41 21.90
CA TYR A 4 -0.25 -10.60 21.41
C TYR A 4 -1.09 -11.87 21.68
N THR A 5 -1.08 -12.80 20.74
CA THR A 5 -1.80 -14.08 20.86
C THR A 5 -0.86 -15.30 20.92
N LYS A 6 0.40 -15.12 20.51
CA LYS A 6 1.42 -16.17 20.35
C LYS A 6 1.06 -17.25 19.30
N TYR A 7 -0.10 -17.14 18.67
CA TYR A 7 -0.61 -18.13 17.72
C TYR A 7 0.31 -18.35 16.52
N GLY A 8 1.05 -17.30 16.12
CA GLY A 8 1.93 -17.32 14.97
C GLY A 8 3.40 -17.68 15.25
N ASP A 9 3.77 -17.99 16.50
CA ASP A 9 5.19 -18.16 16.90
C ASP A 9 5.82 -19.43 16.31
N GLU A 10 4.98 -20.41 15.92
CA GLU A 10 5.42 -21.64 15.25
C GLU A 10 5.53 -21.52 13.71
N GLY A 11 5.50 -20.32 13.15
CA GLY A 11 5.66 -20.09 11.71
C GLY A 11 4.39 -20.28 10.88
N PHE A 12 3.22 -20.30 11.51
CA PHE A 12 1.92 -20.39 10.85
C PHE A 12 1.05 -19.17 11.12
N THR A 13 0.11 -18.93 10.23
CA THR A 13 -0.91 -17.89 10.36
C THR A 13 -2.24 -18.38 9.79
N ARG A 14 -3.28 -17.55 9.86
CA ARG A 14 -4.57 -17.82 9.22
C ARG A 14 -4.90 -16.74 8.20
N LEU A 15 -5.37 -17.19 7.05
CA LEU A 15 -6.01 -16.32 6.07
C LEU A 15 -7.44 -15.97 6.52
N TYR A 16 -8.04 -15.00 5.85
CA TYR A 16 -9.46 -14.72 6.02
C TYR A 16 -10.27 -16.00 5.76
N GLY A 17 -11.30 -16.26 6.59
CA GLY A 17 -12.03 -17.53 6.55
C GLY A 17 -11.37 -18.66 7.36
N GLY A 18 -10.24 -18.41 8.01
CA GLY A 18 -9.65 -19.30 9.03
C GLY A 18 -8.69 -20.37 8.51
N LYS A 19 -8.45 -20.45 7.20
CA LYS A 19 -7.50 -21.42 6.63
C LYS A 19 -6.09 -21.19 7.19
N ARG A 20 -5.53 -22.20 7.87
CA ARG A 20 -4.15 -22.17 8.39
C ARG A 20 -3.17 -22.35 7.25
N VAL A 21 -2.17 -21.48 7.18
CA VAL A 21 -1.09 -21.51 6.18
C VAL A 21 0.25 -21.21 6.84
N SER A 22 1.35 -21.62 6.21
CA SER A 22 2.69 -21.19 6.62
C SER A 22 2.84 -19.68 6.43
N LYS A 23 3.61 -19.01 7.26
CA LYS A 23 4.00 -17.59 7.06
C LYS A 23 4.82 -17.39 5.78
N THR A 24 5.36 -18.46 5.18
CA THR A 24 6.04 -18.43 3.88
C THR A 24 5.10 -18.63 2.68
N HIS A 25 3.80 -18.82 2.92
CA HIS A 25 2.79 -18.98 1.87
C HIS A 25 2.76 -17.75 0.95
N VAL A 26 2.56 -17.97 -0.36
CA VAL A 26 2.63 -16.91 -1.39
C VAL A 26 1.72 -15.72 -1.08
N ARG A 27 0.50 -15.94 -0.60
CA ARG A 27 -0.41 -14.86 -0.22
C ARG A 27 0.11 -14.04 0.96
N VAL A 28 0.72 -14.70 1.96
CA VAL A 28 1.32 -14.04 3.13
C VAL A 28 2.48 -13.14 2.67
N LYS A 29 3.34 -13.65 1.79
CA LYS A 29 4.42 -12.86 1.19
C LYS A 29 3.87 -11.69 0.38
N ALA A 30 2.81 -11.90 -0.40
CA ALA A 30 2.22 -10.86 -1.25
C ALA A 30 1.66 -9.71 -0.40
N TYR A 31 0.79 -9.98 0.57
CA TYR A 31 0.25 -8.89 1.39
C TYR A 31 1.30 -8.27 2.33
N GLY A 32 2.33 -9.04 2.74
CA GLY A 32 3.47 -8.49 3.46
C GLY A 32 4.24 -7.45 2.63
N LYS A 33 4.38 -7.67 1.31
CA LYS A 33 4.98 -6.66 0.41
C LYS A 33 4.09 -5.42 0.24
N MET A 34 2.78 -5.57 0.20
CA MET A 34 1.87 -4.41 0.20
C MET A 34 2.01 -3.59 1.48
N ASP A 35 2.16 -4.26 2.62
CA ASP A 35 2.35 -3.61 3.92
C ASP A 35 3.70 -2.86 3.99
N GLU A 36 4.78 -3.42 3.44
CA GLU A 36 6.07 -2.72 3.32
C GLU A 36 5.93 -1.43 2.49
N VAL A 37 5.29 -1.48 1.32
CA VAL A 37 5.08 -0.29 0.48
C VAL A 37 4.21 0.74 1.19
N CYS A 38 3.14 0.30 1.85
CA CYS A 38 2.27 1.16 2.64
C CYS A 38 3.04 1.89 3.75
N SER A 39 3.93 1.18 4.45
CA SER A 39 4.79 1.74 5.50
C SER A 39 5.79 2.75 4.95
N LEU A 40 6.42 2.47 3.80
CA LEU A 40 7.34 3.40 3.13
C LEU A 40 6.64 4.69 2.70
N LEU A 41 5.41 4.62 2.19
CA LEU A 41 4.61 5.81 1.90
C LEU A 41 4.35 6.62 3.17
N GLY A 42 4.12 5.96 4.30
CA GLY A 42 3.98 6.64 5.59
C GLY A 42 5.23 7.42 6.00
N VAL A 43 6.42 6.85 5.77
CA VAL A 43 7.70 7.56 6.00
C VAL A 43 7.79 8.80 5.10
N ILE A 44 7.48 8.67 3.81
CA ILE A 44 7.51 9.80 2.86
C ILE A 44 6.57 10.91 3.32
N VAL A 45 5.34 10.58 3.72
CA VAL A 45 4.38 11.56 4.23
C VAL A 45 4.88 12.26 5.49
N ALA A 46 5.51 11.53 6.41
CA ALA A 46 6.09 12.11 7.62
C ALA A 46 7.22 13.09 7.29
N GLU A 47 8.16 12.69 6.44
CA GLU A 47 9.27 13.54 5.99
C GLU A 47 8.78 14.84 5.30
N ILE A 48 7.78 14.74 4.44
CA ILE A 48 7.19 15.92 3.78
C ILE A 48 6.59 16.86 4.83
N ARG A 49 5.83 16.34 5.79
CA ARG A 49 5.14 17.14 6.80
C ARG A 49 6.08 17.81 7.80
N GLU A 50 7.19 17.16 8.14
CA GLU A 50 8.18 17.70 9.05
C GLU A 50 9.07 18.78 8.41
N ASN A 51 9.13 18.83 7.09
CA ASN A 51 9.93 19.82 6.34
C ASN A 51 9.05 20.91 5.74
N ASP A 52 9.10 22.13 6.29
CA ASP A 52 8.28 23.25 5.84
C ASP A 52 8.39 23.55 4.35
N LYS A 53 9.57 23.41 3.75
CA LYS A 53 9.76 23.63 2.31
C LYS A 53 9.07 22.56 1.48
N LEU A 54 9.25 21.29 1.85
CA LEU A 54 8.60 20.17 1.18
C LEU A 54 7.09 20.22 1.35
N ASN A 55 6.61 20.54 2.55
CA ASN A 55 5.18 20.60 2.81
C ASN A 55 4.47 21.70 2.00
N ARG A 56 5.10 22.84 1.76
CA ARG A 56 4.55 23.89 0.90
C ARG A 56 4.39 23.46 -0.55
N VAL A 57 5.27 22.62 -1.06
CA VAL A 57 5.30 22.18 -2.47
C VAL A 57 4.55 20.87 -2.67
N LEU A 58 4.68 19.92 -1.73
CA LEU A 58 4.23 18.54 -1.86
C LEU A 58 3.10 18.18 -0.89
N GLY A 59 2.58 19.14 -0.11
CA GLY A 59 1.55 18.86 0.91
C GLY A 59 0.27 18.24 0.36
N GLU A 60 -0.14 18.59 -0.86
CA GLU A 60 -1.29 17.95 -1.52
C GLU A 60 -1.00 16.50 -1.91
N ILE A 61 0.25 16.17 -2.28
CA ILE A 61 0.67 14.80 -2.59
C ILE A 61 0.57 13.90 -1.35
N CYS A 62 0.72 14.45 -0.14
CA CYS A 62 0.52 13.68 1.09
C CYS A 62 -0.88 13.07 1.18
N LYS A 63 -1.92 13.82 0.77
CA LYS A 63 -3.30 13.32 0.76
C LYS A 63 -3.49 12.20 -0.26
N GLU A 64 -2.83 12.31 -1.40
CA GLU A 64 -2.84 11.25 -2.41
C GLU A 64 -2.10 10.00 -1.93
N CYS A 65 -0.94 10.18 -1.27
CA CYS A 65 -0.22 9.07 -0.64
C CYS A 65 -1.08 8.36 0.42
N GLU A 66 -1.82 9.10 1.24
CA GLU A 66 -2.74 8.52 2.23
C GLU A 66 -3.89 7.75 1.56
N ASN A 67 -4.41 8.24 0.43
CA ASN A 67 -5.40 7.49 -0.35
C ASN A 67 -4.80 6.20 -0.94
N ILE A 68 -3.58 6.26 -1.46
CA ILE A 68 -2.85 5.08 -1.95
C ILE A 68 -2.60 4.09 -0.80
N GLN A 69 -2.25 4.56 0.39
CA GLN A 69 -2.09 3.69 1.56
C GLN A 69 -3.39 2.95 1.89
N GLN A 70 -4.54 3.62 1.81
CA GLN A 70 -5.84 2.97 2.01
C GLN A 70 -6.10 1.90 0.94
N GLN A 71 -5.81 2.20 -0.33
CA GLN A 71 -5.95 1.24 -1.42
C GLN A 71 -5.01 0.03 -1.25
N LEU A 72 -3.77 0.25 -0.81
CA LEU A 72 -2.81 -0.82 -0.50
C LEU A 72 -3.30 -1.70 0.66
N PHE A 73 -3.92 -1.11 1.67
CA PHE A 73 -4.53 -1.83 2.79
C PHE A 73 -5.68 -2.72 2.32
N ASP A 74 -6.52 -2.20 1.44
CA ASP A 74 -7.62 -2.94 0.82
C ASP A 74 -7.12 -4.07 -0.08
N CYS A 75 -6.07 -3.82 -0.86
CA CYS A 75 -5.38 -4.83 -1.65
C CYS A 75 -4.81 -5.96 -0.77
N GLY A 76 -4.14 -5.61 0.32
CA GLY A 76 -3.63 -6.58 1.30
C GLY A 76 -4.75 -7.44 1.89
N SER A 77 -5.88 -6.82 2.22
CA SER A 77 -7.09 -7.50 2.70
C SER A 77 -7.64 -8.49 1.67
N ASP A 78 -7.65 -8.13 0.39
CA ASP A 78 -8.10 -8.99 -0.71
C ASP A 78 -7.14 -10.15 -0.96
N LEU A 79 -5.83 -9.89 -0.90
CA LEU A 79 -4.81 -10.94 -0.98
C LEU A 79 -4.90 -11.94 0.18
N ALA A 80 -5.29 -11.48 1.37
CA ALA A 80 -5.52 -12.35 2.53
C ALA A 80 -6.86 -13.12 2.46
N THR A 81 -7.71 -12.83 1.47
CA THR A 81 -9.03 -13.46 1.29
C THR A 81 -8.98 -14.47 0.14
N PRO A 82 -8.85 -15.78 0.42
CA PRO A 82 -8.88 -16.80 -0.62
C PRO A 82 -10.32 -17.03 -1.13
N ASP A 83 -10.41 -17.59 -2.34
CA ASP A 83 -11.61 -18.23 -2.89
C ASP A 83 -12.87 -17.32 -2.93
N ARG A 84 -12.68 -16.00 -3.02
CA ARG A 84 -13.78 -15.00 -3.06
C ARG A 84 -14.80 -15.17 -1.92
N LEU A 85 -14.31 -15.48 -0.72
CA LEU A 85 -15.16 -15.61 0.48
C LEU A 85 -15.95 -14.33 0.83
N ARG A 86 -15.59 -13.20 0.23
CA ARG A 86 -16.32 -11.94 0.20
C ARG A 86 -16.04 -11.19 -1.09
N GLU A 87 -16.79 -10.14 -1.38
CA GLU A 87 -16.42 -9.19 -2.43
C GLU A 87 -15.05 -8.56 -2.16
N TYR A 88 -14.26 -8.42 -3.22
CA TYR A 88 -13.00 -7.71 -3.15
C TYR A 88 -13.25 -6.21 -2.99
N LYS A 89 -12.42 -5.57 -2.20
CA LYS A 89 -12.46 -4.14 -1.93
C LYS A 89 -11.87 -3.33 -3.09
N GLN A 90 -10.86 -3.89 -3.77
CA GLN A 90 -10.25 -3.26 -4.93
C GLN A 90 -11.24 -3.13 -6.07
N LYS A 91 -11.33 -1.94 -6.66
CA LYS A 91 -12.21 -1.60 -7.78
C LYS A 91 -11.39 -1.10 -8.97
N ILE A 92 -11.95 -1.24 -10.16
CA ILE A 92 -11.33 -0.68 -11.36
C ILE A 92 -11.21 0.86 -11.28
N ASP A 93 -12.07 1.51 -10.52
CA ASP A 93 -12.03 2.95 -10.32
C ASP A 93 -10.80 3.40 -9.51
N ASP A 94 -10.21 2.54 -8.68
CA ASP A 94 -8.94 2.82 -8.00
C ASP A 94 -7.79 2.95 -9.01
N VAL A 95 -7.77 2.09 -10.04
CA VAL A 95 -6.80 2.17 -11.14
C VAL A 95 -7.02 3.43 -11.97
N ARG A 96 -8.27 3.73 -12.34
CA ARG A 96 -8.63 4.94 -13.09
C ARG A 96 -8.24 6.21 -12.35
N TRP A 97 -8.42 6.23 -11.05
CA TRP A 97 -8.00 7.36 -10.23
C TRP A 97 -6.49 7.56 -10.28
N LEU A 98 -5.68 6.49 -10.19
CA LEU A 98 -4.22 6.58 -10.33
C LEU A 98 -3.80 7.09 -11.72
N GLU A 99 -4.44 6.57 -12.79
CA GLU A 99 -4.20 7.03 -14.17
C GLU A 99 -4.50 8.52 -14.32
N GLN A 100 -5.64 8.98 -13.77
CA GLN A 100 -6.02 10.40 -13.78
C GLN A 100 -4.98 11.26 -13.04
N ARG A 101 -4.49 10.81 -11.87
CA ARG A 101 -3.43 11.55 -11.15
C ARG A 101 -2.16 11.66 -11.98
N MET A 102 -1.73 10.57 -12.63
CA MET A 102 -0.57 10.59 -13.53
C MET A 102 -0.77 11.58 -14.69
N ASP A 103 -1.93 11.55 -15.33
CA ASP A 103 -2.25 12.46 -16.44
C ASP A 103 -2.23 13.93 -16.03
N GLU A 104 -2.61 14.23 -14.79
CA GLU A 104 -2.56 15.61 -14.27
C GLU A 104 -1.12 16.05 -13.93
N TYR A 105 -0.24 15.15 -13.51
CA TYR A 105 1.14 15.48 -13.17
C TYR A 105 2.07 15.51 -14.38
N ILE A 106 1.87 14.68 -15.39
CA ILE A 106 2.76 14.59 -16.58
C ILE A 106 3.04 15.95 -17.22
N PRO A 107 2.05 16.83 -17.47
CA PRO A 107 2.31 18.14 -18.09
C PRO A 107 3.11 19.09 -17.20
N LEU A 108 3.17 18.85 -15.89
CA LEU A 108 3.89 19.71 -14.94
C LEU A 108 5.37 19.32 -14.79
N LEU A 109 5.75 18.17 -15.32
CA LEU A 109 7.09 17.63 -15.18
C LEU A 109 7.92 17.87 -16.44
N PRO A 110 9.25 18.05 -16.31
CA PRO A 110 10.13 18.06 -17.47
C PRO A 110 10.06 16.71 -18.19
N LYS A 111 10.26 16.72 -19.50
CA LYS A 111 10.30 15.48 -20.28
C LYS A 111 11.38 14.54 -19.75
N LEU A 112 11.00 13.31 -19.44
CA LEU A 112 11.94 12.27 -19.06
C LEU A 112 12.70 11.77 -20.29
N GLU A 113 14.01 11.98 -20.29
CA GLU A 113 14.91 11.50 -21.37
C GLU A 113 15.65 10.23 -20.97
N TYR A 114 15.76 9.94 -19.67
CA TYR A 114 16.48 8.81 -19.12
C TYR A 114 15.72 8.20 -17.93
N PHE A 115 16.03 6.94 -17.59
CA PHE A 115 15.54 6.35 -16.36
C PHE A 115 16.10 7.07 -15.13
N ILE A 116 15.23 7.40 -14.19
CA ILE A 116 15.63 7.96 -12.90
C ILE A 116 15.95 6.81 -11.98
N ILE A 117 17.19 6.75 -11.46
CA ILE A 117 17.60 5.77 -10.47
C ILE A 117 17.04 6.22 -9.11
N PRO A 118 16.27 5.38 -8.41
CA PRO A 118 15.79 5.70 -7.07
C PRO A 118 16.97 5.81 -6.08
N GLY A 119 16.99 6.88 -5.28
CA GLY A 119 18.03 7.08 -4.28
C GLY A 119 18.19 8.51 -3.88
#